data_8432d2e7eec7d80b37c485991e362689
#
_entry.id   8432d2e7eec7d80b37c485991e362689
#
_cell.length_a   1.000
_cell.length_b   1.000
_cell.length_c   1.000
_cell.angle_alpha   90.00
_cell.angle_beta   90.00
_cell.angle_gamma   90.00
#
_symmetry.space_group_name_H-M   'P 1'
#
loop_
_entity.id
_entity.type
_entity.pdbx_description
1 polymer ?
#
loop_
_entity_poly.entity_id
_entity_poly.type
_entity_poly.pdbx_seq_one_letter_code
_entity_poly.pdbx_strand_id
1 'polypeptide(L)'
;DVDCEDFADGAVALGASCAFAKTPSRLTGLHTLRVKECDRVHALATEIERFGGRVVEHADALDITPAARSGPDLEVAAWNDHRMAMAFGSLGLVRTGVWVRDPACVGKSHPGFWNDVEVLRAQV
;
A
#
# COMPACT_ATOMS: atom_id res chain seq x y z
N ASP A 1 9.67 -14.61 2.14
CA ASP A 1 8.28 -15.08 2.30
C ASP A 1 7.77 -14.72 3.68
N VAL A 2 6.54 -14.19 3.76
CA VAL A 2 5.89 -13.85 5.04
C VAL A 2 4.46 -14.38 5.01
N ASP A 3 4.10 -15.15 6.05
CA ASP A 3 2.72 -15.54 6.28
C ASP A 3 2.03 -14.44 7.09
N CYS A 4 1.00 -13.84 6.52
CA CYS A 4 0.30 -12.71 7.09
C CYS A 4 -1.02 -13.09 7.80
N GLU A 5 -1.31 -14.37 7.98
CA GLU A 5 -2.62 -14.80 8.48
C GLU A 5 -2.96 -14.19 9.84
N ASP A 6 -1.98 -14.11 10.74
CA ASP A 6 -2.19 -13.60 12.09
C ASP A 6 -2.20 -12.07 12.18
N PHE A 7 -1.87 -11.36 11.10
CA PHE A 7 -1.87 -9.89 11.08
C PHE A 7 -2.36 -9.34 9.73
N ALA A 8 -3.43 -9.90 9.20
CA ALA A 8 -3.91 -9.61 7.85
C ALA A 8 -4.10 -8.11 7.60
N ASP A 9 -4.64 -7.35 8.54
CA ASP A 9 -4.79 -5.90 8.36
C ASP A 9 -3.45 -5.17 8.25
N GLY A 10 -2.43 -5.62 8.96
CA GLY A 10 -1.06 -5.10 8.86
C GLY A 10 -0.39 -5.46 7.54
N ALA A 11 -0.85 -6.50 6.87
CA ALA A 11 -0.32 -6.92 5.57
C ALA A 11 -0.54 -5.86 4.48
N VAL A 12 -1.50 -4.97 4.64
CA VAL A 12 -1.73 -3.86 3.67
C VAL A 12 -0.51 -2.94 3.68
N ALA A 13 -0.07 -2.49 4.84
CA ALA A 13 1.13 -1.65 4.96
C ALA A 13 2.40 -2.39 4.52
N LEU A 14 2.53 -3.65 4.92
CA LEU A 14 3.66 -4.49 4.51
C LEU A 14 3.69 -4.65 2.99
N GLY A 15 2.56 -4.96 2.38
CA GLY A 15 2.45 -5.14 0.93
C GLY A 15 2.82 -3.88 0.15
N ALA A 16 2.32 -2.72 0.58
CA ALA A 16 2.69 -1.45 -0.03
C ALA A 16 4.20 -1.21 0.09
N SER A 17 4.79 -1.50 1.25
CA SER A 17 6.23 -1.34 1.48
C SER A 17 7.06 -2.24 0.58
N CYS A 18 6.55 -3.42 0.22
CA CYS A 18 7.22 -4.34 -0.70
C CYS A 18 7.42 -3.75 -2.10
N ALA A 19 6.65 -2.72 -2.47
CA ALA A 19 6.83 -2.02 -3.74
C ALA A 19 8.25 -1.43 -3.87
N PHE A 20 8.91 -1.12 -2.76
CA PHE A 20 10.24 -0.52 -2.72
C PHE A 20 11.26 -1.39 -1.97
N ALA A 21 11.00 -2.66 -1.81
CA ALA A 21 11.96 -3.60 -1.23
C ALA A 21 13.17 -3.77 -2.15
N LYS A 22 14.24 -4.35 -1.63
CA LYS A 22 15.45 -4.61 -2.43
C LYS A 22 15.33 -5.88 -3.26
N THR A 23 14.47 -6.79 -2.85
CA THR A 23 14.29 -8.10 -3.47
C THR A 23 12.81 -8.43 -3.59
N PRO A 24 12.43 -9.37 -4.47
CA PRO A 24 11.05 -9.84 -4.54
C PRO A 24 10.54 -10.39 -3.21
N SER A 25 9.23 -10.25 -3.00
CA SER A 25 8.55 -10.68 -1.77
C SER A 25 7.36 -11.58 -2.12
N ARG A 26 7.11 -12.57 -1.26
CA ARG A 26 5.88 -13.36 -1.30
C ARG A 26 5.14 -13.18 0.02
N LEU A 27 3.89 -12.73 -0.06
CA LEU A 27 3.00 -12.60 1.09
C LEU A 27 1.89 -13.63 0.95
N THR A 28 1.72 -14.46 1.97
CA THR A 28 0.70 -15.51 2.01
C THR A 28 -0.29 -15.27 3.14
N GLY A 29 -1.34 -16.10 3.23
CA GLY A 29 -2.34 -15.98 4.28
C GLY A 29 -3.23 -14.75 4.14
N LEU A 30 -3.50 -14.30 2.91
CA LEU A 30 -4.21 -13.05 2.62
C LEU A 30 -5.71 -13.25 2.36
N HIS A 31 -6.25 -14.43 2.57
CA HIS A 31 -7.63 -14.76 2.18
C HIS A 31 -8.67 -13.83 2.82
N THR A 32 -8.48 -13.40 4.07
CA THR A 32 -9.44 -12.51 4.74
C THR A 32 -9.45 -11.11 4.17
N LEU A 33 -8.37 -10.68 3.48
CA LEU A 33 -8.29 -9.36 2.87
C LEU A 33 -9.22 -9.20 1.66
N ARG A 34 -9.72 -10.30 1.11
CA ARG A 34 -10.68 -10.27 -0.02
C ARG A 34 -12.03 -9.67 0.37
N VAL A 35 -12.40 -9.72 1.65
CA VAL A 35 -13.73 -9.36 2.15
C VAL A 35 -13.68 -8.26 3.21
N LYS A 36 -12.81 -7.28 3.04
CA LYS A 36 -12.70 -6.09 3.90
C LYS A 36 -13.47 -4.91 3.30
N GLU A 37 -13.06 -3.67 3.57
CA GLU A 37 -13.68 -2.47 2.99
C GLU A 37 -13.64 -2.49 1.46
N CYS A 38 -12.63 -3.17 0.91
CA CYS A 38 -12.53 -3.50 -0.51
C CYS A 38 -11.85 -4.87 -0.61
N ASP A 39 -11.68 -5.39 -1.83
CA ASP A 39 -10.78 -6.52 -2.07
C ASP A 39 -9.35 -6.01 -1.98
N ARG A 40 -8.76 -6.07 -0.79
CA ARG A 40 -7.43 -5.52 -0.53
C ARG A 40 -6.32 -6.26 -1.26
N VAL A 41 -6.51 -7.53 -1.58
CA VAL A 41 -5.52 -8.29 -2.36
C VAL A 41 -5.42 -7.71 -3.76
N HIS A 42 -6.56 -7.55 -4.41
CA HIS A 42 -6.62 -6.96 -5.75
C HIS A 42 -6.19 -5.49 -5.74
N ALA A 43 -6.59 -4.73 -4.73
CA ALA A 43 -6.21 -3.32 -4.59
C ALA A 43 -4.69 -3.16 -4.43
N LEU A 44 -4.06 -3.97 -3.58
CA LEU A 44 -2.60 -3.99 -3.42
C LEU A 44 -1.90 -4.28 -4.75
N ALA A 45 -2.32 -5.32 -5.45
CA ALA A 45 -1.73 -5.68 -6.74
C ALA A 45 -1.84 -4.53 -7.73
N THR A 46 -3.02 -3.91 -7.84
CA THR A 46 -3.28 -2.82 -8.76
C THR A 46 -2.41 -1.60 -8.48
N GLU A 47 -2.33 -1.18 -7.21
CA GLU A 47 -1.59 0.03 -6.85
C GLU A 47 -0.08 -0.20 -6.86
N ILE A 48 0.42 -1.37 -6.49
CA ILE A 48 1.84 -1.70 -6.63
C ILE A 48 2.28 -1.64 -8.09
N GLU A 49 1.46 -2.15 -9.00
CA GLU A 49 1.75 -2.08 -10.44
C GLU A 49 1.71 -0.64 -10.95
N ARG A 50 0.86 0.21 -10.37
CA ARG A 50 0.84 1.63 -10.70
C ARG A 50 2.16 2.32 -10.37
N PHE A 51 2.83 1.90 -9.30
CA PHE A 51 4.17 2.36 -8.95
C PHE A 51 5.27 1.80 -9.87
N GLY A 52 4.95 0.84 -10.72
CA GLY A 52 5.89 0.23 -11.65
C GLY A 52 6.41 -1.13 -11.22
N GLY A 53 5.94 -1.65 -10.11
CA GLY A 53 6.23 -3.02 -9.69
C GLY A 53 5.48 -4.04 -10.56
N ARG A 54 5.77 -5.31 -10.34
CA ARG A 54 5.01 -6.41 -10.96
C ARG A 54 4.46 -7.30 -9.87
N VAL A 55 3.22 -7.74 -10.05
CA VAL A 55 2.54 -8.55 -9.06
C VAL A 55 1.89 -9.76 -9.73
N VAL A 56 2.13 -10.94 -9.17
CA VAL A 56 1.32 -12.11 -9.48
C VAL A 56 0.31 -12.26 -8.35
N GLU A 57 -0.95 -12.09 -8.69
CA GLU A 57 -2.06 -12.15 -7.73
C GLU A 57 -2.61 -13.58 -7.68
N HIS A 58 -2.58 -14.18 -6.48
CA HIS A 58 -3.20 -15.48 -6.20
C HIS A 58 -4.46 -15.27 -5.36
N ALA A 59 -5.22 -16.33 -5.14
CA ALA A 59 -6.45 -16.25 -4.34
C ALA A 59 -6.17 -15.72 -2.92
N ASP A 60 -5.06 -16.10 -2.31
CA ASP A 60 -4.71 -15.80 -0.93
C ASP A 60 -3.25 -15.37 -0.75
N ALA A 61 -2.58 -14.96 -1.83
CA ALA A 61 -1.16 -14.59 -1.80
C ALA A 61 -0.82 -13.58 -2.90
N LEU A 62 0.29 -12.87 -2.70
CA LEU A 62 0.87 -11.97 -3.69
C LEU A 62 2.36 -12.27 -3.84
N ASP A 63 2.81 -12.37 -5.09
CA ASP A 63 4.23 -12.35 -5.44
C ASP A 63 4.56 -10.96 -5.98
N ILE A 64 5.42 -10.22 -5.30
CA ILE A 64 5.69 -8.82 -5.59
C ILE A 64 7.13 -8.65 -6.05
N THR A 65 7.32 -8.10 -7.25
CA THR A 65 8.61 -7.64 -7.75
C THR A 65 8.68 -6.13 -7.58
N PRO A 66 9.70 -5.59 -6.88
CA PRO A 66 9.73 -4.17 -6.53
C PRO A 66 9.84 -3.23 -7.72
N ALA A 67 9.42 -1.98 -7.50
CA ALA A 67 9.55 -0.86 -8.43
C ALA A 67 10.78 -0.03 -8.11
N ALA A 68 11.15 0.86 -9.04
CA ALA A 68 12.10 1.94 -8.76
C ALA A 68 11.47 2.98 -7.83
N ARG A 69 12.29 3.62 -6.99
CA ARG A 69 11.83 4.67 -6.05
C ARG A 69 11.64 6.03 -6.71
N SER A 70 11.82 6.13 -8.01
CA SER A 70 11.65 7.37 -8.77
C SER A 70 10.85 7.09 -10.02
N GLY A 71 10.19 8.12 -10.52
CA GLY A 71 9.36 8.02 -11.72
C GLY A 71 8.47 9.24 -11.85
N PRO A 72 7.60 9.26 -12.85
CA PRO A 72 6.64 10.35 -13.03
C PRO A 72 5.67 10.43 -11.84
N ASP A 73 5.06 11.61 -11.66
CA ASP A 73 4.00 11.78 -10.68
C ASP A 73 2.88 10.78 -10.95
N LEU A 74 2.30 10.26 -9.87
CA LEU A 74 1.20 9.31 -9.98
C LEU A 74 0.15 9.53 -8.90
N GLU A 75 -1.06 9.12 -9.18
CA GLU A 75 -2.17 9.18 -8.26
C GLU A 75 -2.61 7.75 -7.92
N VAL A 76 -2.59 7.40 -6.64
CA VAL A 76 -3.09 6.12 -6.16
C VAL A 76 -4.57 6.24 -5.80
N ALA A 77 -5.33 5.21 -6.10
CA ALA A 77 -6.72 5.12 -5.65
C ALA A 77 -6.75 4.65 -4.20
N ALA A 78 -7.65 5.22 -3.40
CA ALA A 78 -7.83 4.81 -2.02
C ALA A 78 -8.77 3.62 -1.86
N TRP A 79 -9.55 3.29 -2.90
CA TRP A 79 -10.49 2.16 -2.87
C TRP A 79 -11.55 2.29 -1.76
N ASN A 80 -11.87 3.54 -1.38
CA ASN A 80 -12.75 3.84 -0.23
C ASN A 80 -12.31 3.09 1.04
N ASP A 81 -11.01 2.98 1.24
CA ASP A 81 -10.40 2.16 2.29
C ASP A 81 -9.29 2.95 2.96
N HIS A 82 -9.45 3.23 4.26
CA HIS A 82 -8.52 4.02 5.04
C HIS A 82 -7.12 3.37 5.10
N ARG A 83 -7.03 2.05 5.15
CA ARG A 83 -5.74 1.36 5.20
C ARG A 83 -5.00 1.46 3.88
N MET A 84 -5.70 1.37 2.75
CA MET A 84 -5.12 1.57 1.43
C MET A 84 -4.56 2.99 1.30
N ALA A 85 -5.36 4.00 1.67
CA ALA A 85 -4.94 5.40 1.60
C ALA A 85 -3.69 5.65 2.45
N MET A 86 -3.66 5.16 3.69
CA MET A 86 -2.53 5.36 4.59
C MET A 86 -1.29 4.61 4.12
N ALA A 87 -1.43 3.36 3.69
CA ALA A 87 -0.30 2.55 3.25
C ALA A 87 0.42 3.18 2.05
N PHE A 88 -0.33 3.52 1.00
CA PHE A 88 0.28 4.08 -0.21
C PHE A 88 0.63 5.56 -0.04
N GLY A 89 -0.12 6.31 0.76
CA GLY A 89 0.23 7.68 1.11
C GLY A 89 1.57 7.78 1.83
N SER A 90 1.88 6.82 2.71
CA SER A 90 3.16 6.75 3.41
C SER A 90 4.35 6.59 2.46
N LEU A 91 4.16 5.99 1.30
CA LEU A 91 5.23 5.83 0.31
C LEU A 91 5.70 7.17 -0.24
N GLY A 92 4.89 8.22 -0.13
CA GLY A 92 5.28 9.58 -0.46
C GLY A 92 6.42 10.13 0.39
N LEU A 93 6.73 9.50 1.53
CA LEU A 93 7.89 9.86 2.35
C LEU A 93 9.22 9.41 1.74
N VAL A 94 9.19 8.42 0.86
CA VAL A 94 10.40 7.87 0.23
C VAL A 94 10.41 8.04 -1.29
N ARG A 95 9.32 8.55 -1.86
CA ARG A 95 9.20 8.82 -3.29
C ARG A 95 8.40 10.10 -3.50
N THR A 96 8.91 11.03 -4.30
CA THR A 96 8.19 12.28 -4.62
C THR A 96 7.10 12.04 -5.65
N GLY A 97 6.12 12.97 -5.72
CA GLY A 97 5.08 12.94 -6.74
C GLY A 97 4.00 11.90 -6.53
N VAL A 98 3.76 11.49 -5.29
CA VAL A 98 2.66 10.56 -4.94
C VAL A 98 1.46 11.35 -4.45
N TRP A 99 0.32 11.13 -5.08
CA TRP A 99 -0.96 11.75 -4.74
C TRP A 99 -1.95 10.66 -4.36
N VAL A 100 -2.78 10.90 -3.37
CA VAL A 100 -3.83 9.96 -2.96
C VAL A 100 -5.19 10.54 -3.30
N ARG A 101 -5.98 9.80 -4.07
CA ARG A 101 -7.37 10.15 -4.34
C ARG A 101 -8.22 9.87 -3.10
N ASP A 102 -9.16 10.75 -2.81
CA ASP A 102 -10.08 10.64 -1.67
C ASP A 102 -9.35 10.51 -0.32
N PRO A 103 -8.46 11.44 0.01
CA PRO A 103 -7.64 11.34 1.23
C PRO A 103 -8.48 11.40 2.52
N ALA A 104 -9.70 11.90 2.46
CA ALA A 104 -10.57 12.03 3.64
C ALA A 104 -10.99 10.67 4.22
N CYS A 105 -10.86 9.57 3.48
CA CYS A 105 -11.26 8.24 3.98
C CYS A 105 -10.43 7.77 5.19
N VAL A 106 -9.26 8.37 5.45
CA VAL A 106 -8.48 8.08 6.65
C VAL A 106 -9.20 8.48 7.94
N GLY A 107 -10.20 9.36 7.86
CA GLY A 107 -10.98 9.80 9.02
C GLY A 107 -11.66 8.68 9.77
N LYS A 108 -11.84 7.52 9.16
CA LYS A 108 -12.42 6.34 9.80
C LYS A 108 -11.57 5.82 10.98
N SER A 109 -10.26 5.94 10.91
CA SER A 109 -9.35 5.38 11.93
C SER A 109 -8.27 6.34 12.39
N HIS A 110 -7.85 7.29 11.58
CA HIS A 110 -6.75 8.21 11.91
C HIS A 110 -6.98 9.58 11.25
N PRO A 111 -7.88 10.41 11.80
CA PRO A 111 -8.20 11.72 11.17
C PRO A 111 -7.01 12.65 10.99
N GLY A 112 -6.00 12.55 11.86
CA GLY A 112 -4.78 13.38 11.79
C GLY A 112 -3.67 12.83 10.91
N PHE A 113 -3.91 11.75 10.16
CA PHE A 113 -2.84 11.04 9.44
C PHE A 113 -2.05 11.95 8.50
N TRP A 114 -2.72 12.78 7.71
CA TRP A 114 -2.02 13.61 6.73
C TRP A 114 -1.17 14.70 7.39
N ASN A 115 -1.60 15.22 8.54
CA ASN A 115 -0.78 16.14 9.32
C ASN A 115 0.47 15.44 9.85
N ASP A 116 0.34 14.21 10.33
CA ASP A 116 1.47 13.43 10.81
C ASP A 116 2.47 13.14 9.68
N VAL A 117 1.98 12.84 8.48
CA VAL A 117 2.84 12.65 7.31
C VAL A 117 3.62 13.92 6.99
N GLU A 118 2.99 15.09 7.03
CA GLU A 118 3.67 16.36 6.76
C GLU A 118 4.73 16.67 7.83
N VAL A 119 4.45 16.38 9.10
CA VAL A 119 5.45 16.53 10.17
C VAL A 119 6.65 15.64 9.93
N LEU A 120 6.44 14.37 9.55
CA LEU A 120 7.52 13.45 9.24
C LEU A 120 8.31 13.89 8.00
N ARG A 121 7.62 14.37 6.98
CA ARG A 121 8.26 14.86 5.75
C ARG A 121 9.21 16.01 6.03
N ALA A 122 8.86 16.91 6.93
CA ALA A 122 9.69 18.04 7.30
C ALA A 122 10.98 17.63 8.03
N GLN A 123 11.07 16.38 8.52
CA GLN A 123 12.22 15.88 9.27
C GLN A 123 13.19 15.03 8.42
N VAL A 124 12.87 14.78 7.16
CA VAL A 124 13.69 13.92 6.29
C VAL A 124 14.38 14.70 5.18
#